data_a0381f817c4c7c58296d9170dbc407f4
#
_entry.id   a0381f817c4c7c58296d9170dbc407f4
#
_cell.length_a   1.000
_cell.length_b   1.000
_cell.length_c   1.000
_cell.angle_alpha   90.00
_cell.angle_beta   90.00
_cell.angle_gamma   90.00
#
_symmetry.space_group_name_H-M   'P 1'
#
loop_
_entity.id
_entity.type
_entity.pdbx_description
1 polymer ?
#
loop_
_entity_poly.entity_id
_entity_poly.type
_entity_poly.pdbx_seq_one_letter_code
_entity_poly.pdbx_strand_id
1 'polypeptide(L)'
;VSPEKLRFDFSHNKPLENVEVQKIENYVNDMVNTKSDVVTRIMTPKEAVDNGALALFGEKYGDEVRVLSMGLDKNKYFSTELCGGTHVKNIGEIGRFKIVSQSSIASGVRRVEALRDKQLEDYEKSLKKDKSLKEKTLKEQIDLIKKELLKYKVKPNFSEDLKLADNVKNLNKQLAQIQIQNIINDKSKNIIKDKKVGTITLRQQVLT
;
A
#
# COMPACT_ATOMS: atom_id res chain seq x y z
N VAL A 1 -13.25 -14.81 -2.51
CA VAL A 1 -12.21 -14.97 -3.54
C VAL A 1 -12.76 -14.52 -4.87
N SER A 2 -12.01 -13.73 -5.63
CA SER A 2 -12.31 -13.37 -7.01
C SER A 2 -11.14 -13.81 -7.91
N PRO A 3 -11.30 -13.81 -9.23
CA PRO A 3 -10.20 -14.11 -10.15
C PRO A 3 -9.01 -13.15 -9.97
N GLU A 4 -9.27 -11.91 -9.54
CA GLU A 4 -8.26 -10.87 -9.43
C GLU A 4 -7.52 -10.91 -8.09
N LYS A 5 -8.21 -11.26 -6.99
CA LYS A 5 -7.62 -11.22 -5.64
C LYS A 5 -8.31 -12.13 -4.62
N LEU A 6 -7.52 -12.52 -3.63
CA LEU A 6 -8.00 -13.12 -2.39
C LEU A 6 -8.34 -12.00 -1.39
N ARG A 7 -9.47 -12.14 -0.68
CA ARG A 7 -9.79 -11.39 0.54
C ARG A 7 -10.05 -12.39 1.65
N PHE A 8 -9.45 -12.14 2.80
CA PHE A 8 -9.62 -12.97 3.99
C PHE A 8 -9.85 -12.09 5.22
N ASP A 9 -10.97 -12.33 5.88
CA ASP A 9 -11.39 -11.63 7.09
C ASP A 9 -11.16 -12.53 8.29
N PHE A 10 -10.61 -11.96 9.36
CA PHE A 10 -10.26 -12.72 10.57
C PHE A 10 -10.34 -11.84 11.81
N SER A 11 -10.60 -12.45 12.97
CA SER A 11 -10.67 -11.77 14.26
C SER A 11 -9.25 -11.44 14.74
N HIS A 12 -8.96 -10.13 14.86
CA HIS A 12 -7.68 -9.64 15.38
C HIS A 12 -7.80 -8.19 15.80
N ASN A 13 -7.27 -7.84 16.97
CA ASN A 13 -7.50 -6.54 17.60
C ASN A 13 -6.59 -5.43 17.11
N LYS A 14 -5.46 -5.76 16.49
CA LYS A 14 -4.45 -4.79 15.99
C LYS A 14 -4.08 -5.06 14.52
N PRO A 15 -3.50 -4.08 13.80
CA PRO A 15 -2.90 -4.33 12.50
C PRO A 15 -1.79 -5.39 12.61
N LEU A 16 -1.62 -6.20 11.57
CA LEU A 16 -0.47 -7.09 11.46
C LEU A 16 0.80 -6.25 11.27
N GLU A 17 1.84 -6.60 12.00
CA GLU A 17 3.16 -6.01 11.80
C GLU A 17 3.80 -6.55 10.52
N ASN A 18 4.72 -5.79 9.93
CA ASN A 18 5.40 -6.22 8.69
C ASN A 18 6.09 -7.58 8.85
N VAL A 19 6.62 -7.87 10.03
CA VAL A 19 7.26 -9.17 10.33
C VAL A 19 6.24 -10.30 10.36
N GLU A 20 5.03 -10.04 10.88
CA GLU A 20 3.93 -11.01 10.90
C GLU A 20 3.43 -11.30 9.48
N VAL A 21 3.23 -10.24 8.68
CA VAL A 21 2.87 -10.37 7.26
C VAL A 21 3.90 -11.22 6.51
N GLN A 22 5.19 -10.94 6.70
CA GLN A 22 6.25 -11.66 6.03
C GLN A 22 6.32 -13.14 6.45
N LYS A 23 6.09 -13.44 7.73
CA LYS A 23 6.01 -14.83 8.21
C LYS A 23 4.84 -15.59 7.57
N ILE A 24 3.68 -14.95 7.45
CA ILE A 24 2.50 -15.54 6.80
C ILE A 24 2.81 -15.79 5.32
N GLU A 25 3.35 -14.80 4.61
CA GLU A 25 3.72 -14.94 3.19
C GLU A 25 4.71 -16.07 2.96
N ASN A 26 5.78 -16.15 3.77
CA ASN A 26 6.78 -17.21 3.68
C ASN A 26 6.13 -18.58 3.91
N TYR A 27 5.31 -18.70 4.96
CA TYR A 27 4.66 -19.94 5.30
C TYR A 27 3.73 -20.46 4.19
N VAL A 28 2.91 -19.56 3.62
CA VAL A 28 2.04 -19.90 2.49
C VAL A 28 2.86 -20.31 1.26
N ASN A 29 3.90 -19.54 0.93
CA ASN A 29 4.75 -19.83 -0.22
C ASN A 29 5.54 -21.15 -0.04
N ASP A 30 5.99 -21.46 1.17
CA ASP A 30 6.66 -22.74 1.47
C ASP A 30 5.70 -23.91 1.22
N MET A 31 4.42 -23.78 1.65
CA MET A 31 3.41 -24.81 1.36
C MET A 31 3.14 -24.93 -0.14
N VAL A 32 2.96 -23.82 -0.85
CA VAL A 32 2.78 -23.80 -2.31
C VAL A 32 3.96 -24.49 -3.02
N ASN A 33 5.17 -24.27 -2.55
CA ASN A 33 6.39 -24.85 -3.12
C ASN A 33 6.52 -26.36 -2.91
N THR A 34 5.78 -26.96 -1.98
CA THR A 34 5.74 -28.43 -1.84
C THR A 34 5.07 -29.09 -3.05
N LYS A 35 4.26 -28.34 -3.82
CA LYS A 35 3.56 -28.82 -5.02
C LYS A 35 2.79 -30.11 -4.78
N SER A 36 2.24 -30.26 -3.56
CA SER A 36 1.48 -31.45 -3.20
C SER A 36 0.10 -31.44 -3.87
N ASP A 37 -0.43 -32.64 -4.12
CA ASP A 37 -1.76 -32.78 -4.67
C ASP A 37 -2.83 -32.44 -3.65
N VAL A 38 -3.93 -31.87 -4.16
CA VAL A 38 -5.13 -31.60 -3.37
C VAL A 38 -6.02 -32.82 -3.42
N VAL A 39 -6.28 -33.42 -2.28
CA VAL A 39 -7.05 -34.66 -2.14
C VAL A 39 -8.46 -34.35 -1.68
N THR A 40 -9.43 -34.86 -2.40
CA THR A 40 -10.86 -34.74 -2.04
C THR A 40 -11.41 -36.12 -1.67
N ARG A 41 -12.14 -36.19 -0.55
CA ARG A 41 -12.83 -37.40 -0.09
C ARG A 41 -14.25 -37.06 0.28
N ILE A 42 -15.18 -38.02 0.10
CA ILE A 42 -16.56 -37.91 0.57
C ILE A 42 -16.68 -38.87 1.75
N MET A 43 -17.22 -38.37 2.86
CA MET A 43 -17.40 -39.14 4.09
C MET A 43 -18.51 -38.52 4.94
N THR A 44 -18.92 -39.17 6.01
CA THR A 44 -19.86 -38.59 6.95
C THR A 44 -19.25 -37.42 7.73
N PRO A 45 -20.04 -36.43 8.21
CA PRO A 45 -19.52 -35.34 9.02
C PRO A 45 -18.72 -35.79 10.23
N LYS A 46 -19.16 -36.87 10.86
CA LYS A 46 -18.48 -37.45 12.02
C LYS A 46 -17.07 -37.97 11.64
N GLU A 47 -16.99 -38.79 10.59
CA GLU A 47 -15.71 -39.30 10.09
C GLU A 47 -14.77 -38.15 9.70
N ALA A 48 -15.29 -37.07 9.11
CA ALA A 48 -14.52 -35.91 8.73
C ALA A 48 -13.85 -35.26 9.96
N VAL A 49 -14.62 -35.02 11.03
CA VAL A 49 -14.10 -34.46 12.28
C VAL A 49 -13.12 -35.40 12.96
N ASP A 50 -13.43 -36.70 13.01
CA ASP A 50 -12.54 -37.73 13.59
C ASP A 50 -11.20 -37.82 12.82
N ASN A 51 -11.20 -37.50 11.52
CA ASN A 51 -9.99 -37.38 10.69
C ASN A 51 -9.32 -35.98 10.76
N GLY A 52 -9.76 -35.13 11.68
CA GLY A 52 -9.17 -33.82 11.95
C GLY A 52 -9.55 -32.71 10.95
N ALA A 53 -10.67 -32.88 10.23
CA ALA A 53 -11.17 -31.82 9.36
C ALA A 53 -11.74 -30.67 10.20
N LEU A 54 -11.41 -29.44 9.80
CA LEU A 54 -12.02 -28.24 10.34
C LEU A 54 -13.45 -28.13 9.81
N ALA A 55 -14.43 -28.20 10.73
CA ALA A 55 -15.83 -27.94 10.46
C ALA A 55 -16.20 -26.57 11.03
N LEU A 56 -16.85 -25.72 10.24
CA LEU A 56 -17.34 -24.43 10.74
C LEU A 56 -18.53 -24.67 11.68
N PHE A 57 -18.45 -24.10 12.88
CA PHE A 57 -19.53 -24.20 13.86
C PHE A 57 -20.82 -23.54 13.35
N GLY A 58 -21.92 -24.27 13.43
CA GLY A 58 -23.26 -23.76 13.09
C GLY A 58 -23.71 -24.03 11.66
N GLU A 59 -22.90 -24.62 10.80
CA GLU A 59 -23.35 -25.13 9.51
C GLU A 59 -24.08 -26.46 9.69
N LYS A 60 -25.21 -26.60 8.96
CA LYS A 60 -25.94 -27.87 8.89
C LYS A 60 -25.37 -28.67 7.73
N TYR A 61 -24.69 -29.74 8.04
CA TYR A 61 -24.15 -30.66 7.03
C TYR A 61 -25.19 -31.76 6.75
N GLY A 62 -25.23 -32.21 5.48
CA GLY A 62 -25.98 -33.39 5.08
C GLY A 62 -25.37 -34.68 5.61
N ASP A 63 -25.89 -35.83 5.13
CA ASP A 63 -25.42 -37.16 5.53
C ASP A 63 -23.96 -37.41 5.06
N GLU A 64 -23.56 -36.77 3.96
CA GLU A 64 -22.22 -36.82 3.41
C GLU A 64 -21.65 -35.41 3.19
N VAL A 65 -20.36 -35.25 3.45
CA VAL A 65 -19.59 -34.02 3.27
C VAL A 65 -18.35 -34.27 2.41
N ARG A 66 -17.99 -33.24 1.67
CA ARG A 66 -16.77 -33.21 0.89
C ARG A 66 -15.63 -32.66 1.77
N VAL A 67 -14.62 -33.50 2.03
CA VAL A 67 -13.43 -33.15 2.77
C VAL A 67 -12.29 -32.91 1.80
N LEU A 68 -11.68 -31.75 1.92
CA LEU A 68 -10.53 -31.31 1.14
C LEU A 68 -9.28 -31.34 2.02
N SER A 69 -8.23 -31.97 1.54
CA SER A 69 -6.92 -31.99 2.21
C SER A 69 -5.84 -31.49 1.27
N MET A 70 -4.97 -30.61 1.76
CA MET A 70 -3.91 -29.99 0.97
C MET A 70 -2.64 -29.76 1.80
N GLY A 71 -1.51 -29.58 1.09
CA GLY A 71 -0.22 -29.26 1.71
C GLY A 71 0.35 -30.46 2.46
N LEU A 72 0.61 -31.57 1.77
CA LEU A 72 1.20 -32.76 2.39
C LEU A 72 2.66 -32.48 2.80
N ASP A 73 2.93 -32.54 4.09
CA ASP A 73 4.27 -32.51 4.68
C ASP A 73 4.44 -33.69 5.65
N LYS A 74 5.51 -34.47 5.48
CA LYS A 74 5.83 -35.61 6.34
C LYS A 74 4.65 -36.56 6.63
N ASN A 75 3.89 -36.90 5.61
CA ASN A 75 2.66 -37.72 5.67
C ASN A 75 1.48 -37.08 6.46
N LYS A 76 1.52 -35.79 6.73
CA LYS A 76 0.41 -35.06 7.33
C LYS A 76 -0.02 -33.90 6.43
N TYR A 77 -1.33 -33.75 6.26
CA TYR A 77 -1.86 -32.58 5.55
C TYR A 77 -1.74 -31.33 6.40
N PHE A 78 -1.36 -30.23 5.76
CA PHE A 78 -1.33 -28.90 6.36
C PHE A 78 -2.72 -28.38 6.71
N SER A 79 -3.66 -28.53 5.76
CA SER A 79 -5.06 -28.18 5.94
C SER A 79 -5.94 -29.35 5.53
N THR A 80 -6.97 -29.62 6.36
CA THR A 80 -8.06 -30.55 6.06
C THR A 80 -9.36 -29.88 6.48
N GLU A 81 -10.24 -29.62 5.54
CA GLU A 81 -11.43 -28.79 5.74
C GLU A 81 -12.65 -29.36 5.03
N LEU A 82 -13.84 -29.10 5.57
CA LEU A 82 -15.11 -29.32 4.86
C LEU A 82 -15.31 -28.18 3.88
N CYS A 83 -15.24 -28.46 2.59
CA CYS A 83 -15.39 -27.45 1.56
C CYS A 83 -16.03 -27.95 0.29
N GLY A 84 -17.17 -27.33 -0.08
CA GLY A 84 -17.90 -27.61 -1.31
C GLY A 84 -17.43 -26.83 -2.55
N GLY A 85 -16.45 -25.89 -2.38
CA GLY A 85 -15.96 -25.02 -3.44
C GLY A 85 -15.11 -25.72 -4.50
N THR A 86 -14.71 -24.97 -5.52
CA THR A 86 -13.74 -25.41 -6.53
C THR A 86 -12.32 -25.11 -6.05
N HIS A 87 -11.42 -26.04 -6.28
CA HIS A 87 -10.03 -25.96 -5.84
C HIS A 87 -9.07 -26.34 -6.97
N VAL A 88 -7.82 -25.91 -6.84
CA VAL A 88 -6.73 -26.39 -7.68
C VAL A 88 -6.50 -27.88 -7.46
N LYS A 89 -5.97 -28.57 -8.44
CA LYS A 89 -5.62 -30.00 -8.30
C LYS A 89 -4.29 -30.21 -7.58
N ASN A 90 -3.38 -29.26 -7.75
CA ASN A 90 -2.07 -29.24 -7.09
C ASN A 90 -1.83 -27.84 -6.52
N ILE A 91 -1.37 -27.74 -5.28
CA ILE A 91 -1.18 -26.43 -4.63
C ILE A 91 -0.11 -25.56 -5.32
N GLY A 92 0.82 -26.16 -6.06
CA GLY A 92 1.78 -25.44 -6.90
C GLY A 92 1.11 -24.55 -7.98
N GLU A 93 -0.12 -24.88 -8.40
CA GLU A 93 -0.88 -24.05 -9.34
C GLU A 93 -1.27 -22.67 -8.78
N ILE A 94 -1.19 -22.49 -7.45
CA ILE A 94 -1.44 -21.20 -6.81
C ILE A 94 -0.37 -20.19 -7.23
N GLY A 95 0.87 -20.64 -7.42
CA GLY A 95 2.00 -19.77 -7.73
C GLY A 95 2.41 -18.87 -6.56
N ARG A 96 3.22 -17.86 -6.81
CA ARG A 96 3.72 -16.94 -5.79
C ARG A 96 2.59 -16.11 -5.15
N PHE A 97 2.52 -16.15 -3.84
CA PHE A 97 1.50 -15.46 -3.04
C PHE A 97 2.11 -14.26 -2.30
N LYS A 98 1.37 -13.14 -2.23
CA LYS A 98 1.76 -11.96 -1.45
C LYS A 98 0.55 -11.18 -0.94
N ILE A 99 0.61 -10.74 0.31
CA ILE A 99 -0.36 -9.81 0.91
C ILE A 99 -0.03 -8.40 0.42
N VAL A 100 -0.99 -7.72 -0.20
CA VAL A 100 -0.80 -6.39 -0.79
C VAL A 100 -1.48 -5.29 0.01
N SER A 101 -2.45 -5.62 0.84
CA SER A 101 -3.09 -4.66 1.73
C SER A 101 -3.67 -5.31 2.97
N GLN A 102 -3.84 -4.50 4.02
CA GLN A 102 -4.61 -4.85 5.20
C GLN A 102 -5.47 -3.67 5.65
N SER A 103 -6.65 -3.94 6.18
CA SER A 103 -7.58 -2.94 6.68
C SER A 103 -8.39 -3.45 7.87
N SER A 104 -8.98 -2.54 8.63
CA SER A 104 -10.04 -2.88 9.60
C SER A 104 -11.39 -2.76 8.89
N ILE A 105 -12.27 -3.72 9.09
CA ILE A 105 -13.64 -3.69 8.54
C ILE A 105 -14.72 -3.57 9.63
N ALA A 106 -14.36 -3.97 10.85
CA ALA A 106 -15.19 -3.80 12.05
C ALA A 106 -14.29 -3.79 13.29
N SER A 107 -14.87 -3.51 14.46
CA SER A 107 -14.15 -3.64 15.73
C SER A 107 -13.71 -5.09 15.93
N GLY A 108 -12.41 -5.30 16.14
CA GLY A 108 -11.81 -6.62 16.31
C GLY A 108 -11.78 -7.51 15.05
N VAL A 109 -12.14 -6.97 13.85
CA VAL A 109 -12.10 -7.74 12.60
C VAL A 109 -11.18 -7.06 11.58
N ARG A 110 -10.22 -7.83 11.10
CA ARG A 110 -9.23 -7.41 10.12
C ARG A 110 -9.48 -8.09 8.78
N ARG A 111 -9.12 -7.40 7.70
CA ARG A 111 -9.11 -7.93 6.34
C ARG A 111 -7.72 -7.84 5.77
N VAL A 112 -7.25 -8.91 5.14
CA VAL A 112 -6.10 -8.89 4.26
C VAL A 112 -6.56 -9.12 2.82
N GLU A 113 -5.89 -8.44 1.88
CA GLU A 113 -6.02 -8.73 0.47
C GLU A 113 -4.68 -9.25 -0.05
N ALA A 114 -4.72 -10.31 -0.82
CA ALA A 114 -3.54 -10.93 -1.39
C ALA A 114 -3.70 -11.16 -2.89
N LEU A 115 -2.58 -11.14 -3.58
CA LEU A 115 -2.45 -11.45 -5.00
C LEU A 115 -1.57 -12.67 -5.18
N ARG A 116 -1.73 -13.34 -6.30
CA ARG A 116 -0.93 -14.49 -6.66
C ARG A 116 -0.44 -14.39 -8.10
N ASP A 117 0.66 -15.08 -8.38
CA ASP A 117 1.19 -15.34 -9.71
C ASP A 117 1.12 -14.13 -10.65
N LYS A 118 0.40 -14.23 -11.77
CA LYS A 118 0.28 -13.18 -12.80
C LYS A 118 -0.28 -11.85 -12.25
N GLN A 119 -1.32 -11.91 -11.42
CA GLN A 119 -1.91 -10.70 -10.82
C GLN A 119 -0.89 -9.97 -9.94
N LEU A 120 -0.05 -10.73 -9.23
CA LEU A 120 1.02 -10.16 -8.42
C LEU A 120 2.11 -9.52 -9.29
N GLU A 121 2.51 -10.18 -10.39
CA GLU A 121 3.48 -9.60 -11.34
C GLU A 121 2.98 -8.30 -11.95
N ASP A 122 1.73 -8.27 -12.40
CA ASP A 122 1.14 -7.08 -13.00
C ASP A 122 1.02 -5.93 -11.99
N TYR A 123 0.69 -6.24 -10.74
CA TYR A 123 0.69 -5.28 -9.64
C TYR A 123 2.09 -4.72 -9.36
N GLU A 124 3.10 -5.57 -9.27
CA GLU A 124 4.49 -5.15 -9.05
C GLU A 124 5.03 -4.29 -10.21
N LYS A 125 4.65 -4.63 -11.45
CA LYS A 125 4.96 -3.80 -12.64
C LYS A 125 4.30 -2.43 -12.56
N SER A 126 3.03 -2.36 -12.15
CA SER A 126 2.32 -1.09 -11.98
C SER A 126 2.98 -0.22 -10.90
N LEU A 127 3.33 -0.79 -9.76
CA LEU A 127 4.03 -0.06 -8.68
C LEU A 127 5.38 0.51 -9.14
N LYS A 128 6.15 -0.27 -9.90
CA LYS A 128 7.43 0.19 -10.47
C LYS A 128 7.22 1.35 -11.45
N LYS A 129 6.20 1.26 -12.31
CA LYS A 129 5.84 2.31 -13.26
C LYS A 129 5.41 3.59 -12.55
N ASP A 130 4.55 3.47 -11.53
CA ASP A 130 4.08 4.62 -10.76
C ASP A 130 5.22 5.31 -10.00
N LYS A 131 6.14 4.51 -9.42
CA LYS A 131 7.34 5.05 -8.77
C LYS A 131 8.23 5.80 -9.76
N SER A 132 8.51 5.22 -10.91
CA SER A 132 9.31 5.85 -11.97
C SER A 132 8.67 7.14 -12.46
N LEU A 133 7.34 7.16 -12.68
CA LEU A 133 6.61 8.34 -13.09
C LEU A 133 6.67 9.45 -12.03
N LYS A 134 6.47 9.11 -10.74
CA LYS A 134 6.60 10.07 -9.63
C LYS A 134 8.01 10.66 -9.56
N GLU A 135 9.04 9.83 -9.69
CA GLU A 135 10.43 10.31 -9.69
C GLU A 135 10.71 11.25 -10.87
N LYS A 136 10.20 10.93 -12.06
CA LYS A 136 10.31 11.79 -13.26
C LYS A 136 9.62 13.14 -13.02
N THR A 137 8.39 13.13 -12.54
CA THR A 137 7.64 14.37 -12.24
C THR A 137 8.36 15.24 -11.21
N LEU A 138 8.92 14.65 -10.14
CA LEU A 138 9.68 15.40 -9.14
C LEU A 138 10.96 16.01 -9.73
N LYS A 139 11.68 15.31 -10.60
CA LYS A 139 12.86 15.85 -11.31
C LYS A 139 12.48 17.03 -12.20
N GLU A 140 11.41 16.91 -12.98
CA GLU A 140 10.90 17.99 -13.83
C GLU A 140 10.51 19.22 -13.00
N GLN A 141 9.86 19.03 -11.85
CA GLN A 141 9.54 20.12 -10.91
C GLN A 141 10.82 20.81 -10.39
N ILE A 142 11.82 20.03 -9.97
CA ILE A 142 13.10 20.55 -9.51
C ILE A 142 13.75 21.42 -10.59
N ASP A 143 13.77 20.94 -11.82
CA ASP A 143 14.38 21.67 -12.93
C ASP A 143 13.66 22.98 -13.26
N LEU A 144 12.32 22.99 -13.19
CA LEU A 144 11.51 24.19 -13.35
C LEU A 144 11.81 25.22 -12.26
N ILE A 145 11.83 24.78 -10.98
CA ILE A 145 12.10 25.68 -9.86
C ILE A 145 13.54 26.22 -9.91
N LYS A 146 14.51 25.37 -10.26
CA LYS A 146 15.90 25.81 -10.44
C LYS A 146 16.00 26.88 -11.53
N LYS A 147 15.34 26.69 -12.68
CA LYS A 147 15.31 27.70 -13.75
C LYS A 147 14.68 29.01 -13.29
N GLU A 148 13.62 28.95 -12.50
CA GLU A 148 12.96 30.13 -11.95
C GLU A 148 13.88 30.88 -10.96
N LEU A 149 14.54 30.19 -10.03
CA LEU A 149 15.51 30.77 -9.10
C LEU A 149 16.67 31.47 -9.82
N LEU A 150 17.15 30.90 -10.92
CA LEU A 150 18.22 31.47 -11.73
C LEU A 150 17.85 32.80 -12.39
N LYS A 151 16.56 33.02 -12.74
CA LYS A 151 16.07 34.32 -13.23
C LYS A 151 16.25 35.43 -12.20
N TYR A 152 16.15 35.07 -10.90
CA TYR A 152 16.41 35.99 -9.79
C TYR A 152 17.91 36.07 -9.41
N LYS A 153 18.81 35.43 -10.20
CA LYS A 153 20.26 35.34 -9.93
C LYS A 153 20.60 34.69 -8.60
N VAL A 154 19.76 33.78 -8.13
CA VAL A 154 19.93 33.07 -6.86
C VAL A 154 20.34 31.62 -7.13
N LYS A 155 21.36 31.15 -6.41
CA LYS A 155 21.79 29.76 -6.47
C LYS A 155 20.76 28.86 -5.83
N PRO A 156 20.26 27.81 -6.54
CA PRO A 156 19.32 26.86 -5.97
C PRO A 156 19.93 26.05 -4.80
N ASN A 157 19.21 25.96 -3.69
CA ASN A 157 19.61 25.13 -2.56
C ASN A 157 19.15 23.68 -2.77
N PHE A 158 19.91 22.95 -3.58
CA PHE A 158 19.67 21.54 -3.93
C PHE A 158 20.76 20.67 -3.33
N SER A 159 20.39 19.51 -2.75
CA SER A 159 21.32 18.52 -2.23
C SER A 159 21.00 17.14 -2.80
N GLU A 160 22.03 16.42 -3.26
CA GLU A 160 21.92 15.05 -3.73
C GLU A 160 21.63 14.04 -2.61
N ASP A 161 22.00 14.39 -1.36
CA ASP A 161 21.78 13.56 -0.18
C ASP A 161 20.32 13.56 0.29
N LEU A 162 19.51 14.50 -0.19
CA LEU A 162 18.10 14.61 0.14
C LEU A 162 17.22 13.89 -0.85
N LYS A 163 16.08 13.37 -0.36
CA LYS A 163 15.04 12.83 -1.24
C LYS A 163 14.52 13.90 -2.20
N LEU A 164 14.10 13.50 -3.41
CA LEU A 164 13.60 14.43 -4.42
C LEU A 164 12.44 15.29 -3.91
N ALA A 165 11.51 14.71 -3.13
CA ALA A 165 10.39 15.44 -2.54
C ALA A 165 10.83 16.53 -1.55
N ASP A 166 11.87 16.27 -0.75
CA ASP A 166 12.42 17.23 0.19
C ASP A 166 13.14 18.36 -0.53
N ASN A 167 13.86 18.05 -1.61
CA ASN A 167 14.44 19.06 -2.49
C ASN A 167 13.37 19.96 -3.11
N VAL A 168 12.26 19.42 -3.63
CA VAL A 168 11.14 20.21 -4.16
C VAL A 168 10.60 21.15 -3.08
N LYS A 169 10.39 20.66 -1.86
CA LYS A 169 9.90 21.47 -0.73
C LYS A 169 10.86 22.62 -0.39
N ASN A 170 12.16 22.34 -0.30
CA ASN A 170 13.18 23.32 0.04
C ASN A 170 13.32 24.39 -1.05
N LEU A 171 13.35 23.99 -2.30
CA LEU A 171 13.46 24.91 -3.44
C LEU A 171 12.20 25.79 -3.58
N ASN A 172 11.01 25.25 -3.37
CA ASN A 172 9.76 26.05 -3.33
C ASN A 172 9.78 27.09 -2.21
N LYS A 173 10.27 26.70 -1.01
CA LYS A 173 10.41 27.64 0.10
C LYS A 173 11.39 28.77 -0.24
N GLN A 174 12.52 28.44 -0.86
CA GLN A 174 13.51 29.43 -1.31
C GLN A 174 12.91 30.38 -2.36
N LEU A 175 12.22 29.84 -3.36
CA LEU A 175 11.56 30.63 -4.41
C LEU A 175 10.52 31.59 -3.83
N ALA A 176 9.66 31.12 -2.93
CA ALA A 176 8.63 31.95 -2.29
C ALA A 176 9.27 33.11 -1.49
N GLN A 177 10.34 32.85 -0.74
CA GLN A 177 11.04 33.90 0.01
C GLN A 177 11.61 34.98 -0.92
N ILE A 178 12.18 34.59 -2.05
CA ILE A 178 12.76 35.53 -3.03
C ILE A 178 11.66 36.35 -3.71
N GLN A 179 10.56 35.73 -4.09
CA GLN A 179 9.42 36.41 -4.69
C GLN A 179 8.83 37.45 -3.73
N ILE A 180 8.65 37.13 -2.46
CA ILE A 180 8.21 38.08 -1.42
C ILE A 180 9.20 39.24 -1.29
N GLN A 181 10.52 38.98 -1.22
CA GLN A 181 11.52 40.05 -1.14
C GLN A 181 11.50 40.96 -2.36
N ASN A 182 11.34 40.39 -3.56
CA ASN A 182 11.25 41.20 -4.77
C ASN A 182 9.99 42.09 -4.79
N ILE A 183 8.85 41.59 -4.33
CA ILE A 183 7.62 42.39 -4.19
C ILE A 183 7.85 43.54 -3.21
N ILE A 184 8.48 43.29 -2.07
CA ILE A 184 8.77 44.30 -1.06
C ILE A 184 9.74 45.36 -1.60
N ASN A 185 10.74 44.95 -2.37
CA ASN A 185 11.80 45.82 -2.89
C ASN A 185 11.36 46.59 -4.16
N ASP A 186 10.28 46.17 -4.83
CA ASP A 186 9.76 46.84 -6.01
C ASP A 186 9.01 48.10 -5.63
N LYS A 187 9.75 49.21 -5.55
CA LYS A 187 9.18 50.54 -5.21
C LYS A 187 8.08 51.02 -6.16
N SER A 188 8.02 50.48 -7.38
CA SER A 188 7.01 50.84 -8.38
C SER A 188 5.63 50.27 -8.07
N LYS A 189 5.57 49.18 -7.30
CA LYS A 189 4.33 48.50 -6.89
C LYS A 189 3.91 48.85 -5.46
N ASN A 190 4.76 49.57 -4.71
CA ASN A 190 4.45 49.96 -3.34
C ASN A 190 3.73 51.31 -3.33
N ILE A 191 2.41 51.32 -3.11
CA ILE A 191 1.65 52.54 -2.89
C ILE A 191 1.81 52.91 -1.41
N ILE A 192 2.64 53.91 -1.16
CA ILE A 192 2.79 54.51 0.19
C ILE A 192 1.87 55.70 0.29
N LYS A 193 0.91 55.69 1.23
CA LYS A 193 0.07 56.83 1.56
C LYS A 193 0.37 57.29 2.98
N ASP A 194 0.90 58.49 3.12
CA ASP A 194 1.10 59.14 4.39
C ASP A 194 -0.10 60.05 4.70
N LYS A 195 -0.77 59.82 5.83
CA LYS A 195 -1.85 60.66 6.32
C LYS A 195 -1.46 61.28 7.66
N LYS A 196 -1.39 62.61 7.71
CA LYS A 196 -1.18 63.34 8.95
C LYS A 196 -2.47 63.43 9.74
N VAL A 197 -2.43 63.08 11.01
CA VAL A 197 -3.51 63.21 11.97
C VAL A 197 -2.90 63.90 13.22
N GLY A 198 -3.06 65.23 13.27
CA GLY A 198 -2.40 66.06 14.29
C GLY A 198 -0.87 66.08 14.08
N THR A 199 -0.12 65.75 15.14
CA THR A 199 1.34 65.65 15.11
C THR A 199 1.85 64.28 14.64
N ILE A 200 0.96 63.31 14.43
CA ILE A 200 1.33 61.93 14.08
C ILE A 200 1.16 61.73 12.56
N THR A 201 2.20 61.12 11.94
CA THR A 201 2.11 60.68 10.55
C THR A 201 1.84 59.16 10.53
N LEU A 202 0.67 58.78 10.02
CA LEU A 202 0.31 57.40 9.75
C LEU A 202 0.76 57.03 8.33
N ARG A 203 1.60 56.01 8.22
CA ARG A 203 2.04 55.48 6.94
C ARG A 203 1.29 54.19 6.63
N GLN A 204 0.57 54.17 5.53
CA GLN A 204 -0.08 52.98 5.00
C GLN A 204 0.66 52.52 3.74
N GLN A 205 1.14 51.28 3.74
CA GLN A 205 1.75 50.67 2.58
C GLN A 205 0.84 49.54 2.09
N VAL A 206 0.42 49.62 0.82
CA VAL A 206 -0.36 48.58 0.15
C VAL A 206 0.59 47.89 -0.81
N LEU A 207 0.82 46.59 -0.59
CA LEU A 207 1.52 45.72 -1.50
C LEU A 207 0.51 45.15 -2.50
N THR A 208 0.65 45.43 -3.77
CA THR A 208 -0.20 44.92 -4.86
C THR A 208 0.50 43.82 -5.64
#